data_27b07b801991355e45faa4451ab68f06
#
_entry.id   27b07b801991355e45faa4451ab68f06
#
_cell.length_a   1.000
_cell.length_b   1.000
_cell.length_c   1.000
_cell.angle_alpha   90.00
_cell.angle_beta   90.00
_cell.angle_gamma   90.00
#
_symmetry.space_group_name_H-M   'P 1'
#
loop_
_entity.id
_entity.type
_entity.pdbx_description
1 polymer ?
#
loop_
_entity_poly.entity_id
_entity_poly.type
_entity_poly.pdbx_seq_one_letter_code
_entity_poly.pdbx_strand_id
1 'polypeptide(L)'
;TMNNTAECHDDHSLDKYLFPFVYSIVMMISIPINCISLCASCVQVRKKNELAVYIFSLSLADLLYALILPLWIDYAWNGDDWRRSALLCQISAFLMYMNFYTSTAFLACISVNRYLALVHPLKLQHLRTRRFSLIVSIIVWILESILNSVILVNKEVFNDPCNFTNHTLCYDNYPLEWWQSWINLLRICLGYLIPLIIILVCYHKIYQVVRCNQATLDEEKQKVKKLILNITVTFIICFTPYHIVLFIRSIKEPYTKDLQLLQLLYKVYRITQALTSLNCIADPILYCFVSETARTDILNLLRCCLCLQKHEEDHARDHALCSSATKSSALITYRASCEAEI
;
A
#
# COMPACT_ATOMS: atom_id res chain seq x y z
N THR A 1 -49.25 0.11 -15.73
CA THR A 1 -48.53 1.36 -15.94
C THR A 1 -48.25 2.01 -14.59
N MET A 2 -47.24 1.54 -13.88
CA MET A 2 -46.63 2.25 -12.75
C MET A 2 -45.23 2.63 -13.22
N ASN A 3 -45.07 3.93 -13.50
CA ASN A 3 -43.77 4.54 -13.70
C ASN A 3 -43.03 4.55 -12.34
N ASN A 4 -42.28 3.51 -12.04
CA ASN A 4 -41.23 3.54 -11.03
C ASN A 4 -39.95 3.96 -11.73
N THR A 5 -39.86 5.23 -12.12
CA THR A 5 -38.57 5.92 -12.24
C THR A 5 -38.12 6.20 -10.82
N ALA A 6 -37.56 5.19 -10.14
CA ALA A 6 -36.71 5.44 -9.01
C ALA A 6 -35.58 6.32 -9.55
N GLU A 7 -35.60 7.61 -9.19
CA GLU A 7 -34.57 8.55 -9.56
C GLU A 7 -33.25 8.03 -9.00
N CYS A 8 -32.41 7.52 -9.89
CA CYS A 8 -31.02 7.23 -9.65
C CYS A 8 -30.33 8.58 -9.42
N HIS A 9 -30.49 9.14 -8.24
CA HIS A 9 -29.81 10.38 -7.86
C HIS A 9 -28.53 10.01 -7.13
N ASP A 10 -27.50 9.62 -7.89
CA ASP A 10 -26.16 9.48 -7.33
C ASP A 10 -25.55 10.87 -7.18
N ASP A 11 -25.52 11.34 -5.95
CA ASP A 11 -24.73 12.52 -5.58
C ASP A 11 -23.24 12.11 -5.45
N HIS A 12 -22.55 12.03 -6.58
CA HIS A 12 -21.12 11.78 -6.68
C HIS A 12 -20.26 12.99 -6.25
N SER A 13 -20.86 14.04 -5.73
CA SER A 13 -20.14 15.27 -5.41
C SER A 13 -19.08 15.08 -4.32
N LEU A 14 -19.38 14.30 -3.29
CA LEU A 14 -18.43 13.97 -2.23
C LEU A 14 -17.31 13.02 -2.73
N ASP A 15 -17.67 12.03 -3.52
CA ASP A 15 -16.73 11.02 -4.03
C ASP A 15 -15.70 11.65 -4.95
N LYS A 16 -16.13 12.59 -5.78
CA LYS A 16 -15.29 13.35 -6.71
C LYS A 16 -14.15 14.13 -6.04
N TYR A 17 -14.31 14.56 -4.81
CA TYR A 17 -13.27 15.33 -4.10
C TYR A 17 -12.58 14.50 -3.01
N LEU A 18 -13.32 13.64 -2.31
CA LEU A 18 -12.80 12.84 -1.20
C LEU A 18 -11.74 11.82 -1.65
N PHE A 19 -12.04 11.00 -2.66
CA PHE A 19 -11.10 9.95 -3.09
C PHE A 19 -9.84 10.50 -3.75
N PRO A 20 -9.89 11.48 -4.67
CA PRO A 20 -8.67 12.10 -5.19
C PRO A 20 -7.81 12.73 -4.10
N PHE A 21 -8.43 13.35 -3.08
CA PHE A 21 -7.71 13.94 -1.96
C PHE A 21 -7.00 12.86 -1.12
N VAL A 22 -7.73 11.80 -0.70
CA VAL A 22 -7.18 10.71 0.09
C VAL A 22 -6.06 9.99 -0.67
N TYR A 23 -6.30 9.60 -1.93
CA TYR A 23 -5.31 8.89 -2.74
C TYR A 23 -4.08 9.75 -3.05
N SER A 24 -4.24 11.07 -3.22
CA SER A 24 -3.10 11.98 -3.38
C SER A 24 -2.23 12.05 -2.14
N ILE A 25 -2.83 12.13 -0.94
CA ILE A 25 -2.10 12.10 0.33
C ILE A 25 -1.38 10.76 0.49
N VAL A 26 -2.08 9.65 0.26
CA VAL A 26 -1.48 8.31 0.33
C VAL A 26 -0.29 8.21 -0.62
N MET A 27 -0.44 8.62 -1.87
CA MET A 27 0.64 8.59 -2.86
C MET A 27 1.85 9.44 -2.45
N MET A 28 1.60 10.69 -2.03
CA MET A 28 2.66 11.64 -1.66
C MET A 28 3.48 11.18 -0.46
N ILE A 29 2.85 10.50 0.50
CA ILE A 29 3.52 10.00 1.70
C ILE A 29 4.12 8.61 1.44
N SER A 30 3.37 7.69 0.81
CA SER A 30 3.79 6.30 0.67
C SER A 30 4.99 6.13 -0.25
N ILE A 31 5.10 6.88 -1.34
CA ILE A 31 6.25 6.76 -2.26
C ILE A 31 7.58 6.99 -1.55
N PRO A 32 7.84 8.15 -0.91
CA PRO A 32 9.14 8.38 -0.28
C PRO A 32 9.43 7.42 0.87
N ILE A 33 8.46 7.13 1.73
CA ILE A 33 8.71 6.27 2.88
C ILE A 33 8.92 4.80 2.48
N ASN A 34 8.21 4.29 1.45
CA ASN A 34 8.43 2.94 0.95
C ASN A 34 9.72 2.82 0.13
N CYS A 35 10.14 3.85 -0.60
CA CYS A 35 11.46 3.87 -1.23
C CYS A 35 12.58 3.74 -0.18
N ILE A 36 12.50 4.51 0.90
CA ILE A 36 13.46 4.44 2.02
C ILE A 36 13.42 3.06 2.67
N SER A 37 12.23 2.53 2.96
CA SER A 37 12.04 1.20 3.55
C SER A 37 12.59 0.10 2.64
N LEU A 38 12.37 0.19 1.33
CA LEU A 38 12.88 -0.75 0.34
C LEU A 38 14.41 -0.74 0.29
N CYS A 39 15.04 0.44 0.27
CA CYS A 39 16.50 0.58 0.29
C CYS A 39 17.09 0.02 1.58
N ALA A 40 16.54 0.41 2.74
CA ALA A 40 17.00 -0.06 4.05
C ALA A 40 16.85 -1.57 4.21
N SER A 41 15.70 -2.14 3.81
CA SER A 41 15.48 -3.58 3.85
C SER A 41 16.40 -4.34 2.89
N CYS A 42 16.72 -3.80 1.72
CA CYS A 42 17.69 -4.38 0.79
C CYS A 42 19.08 -4.50 1.44
N VAL A 43 19.55 -3.48 2.15
CA VAL A 43 20.81 -3.51 2.91
C VAL A 43 20.76 -4.59 3.99
N GLN A 44 19.66 -4.69 4.74
CA GLN A 44 19.49 -5.68 5.80
C GLN A 44 19.39 -7.12 5.26
N VAL A 45 18.75 -7.34 4.11
CA VAL A 45 18.73 -8.64 3.42
C VAL A 45 20.15 -9.09 3.05
N ARG A 46 21.00 -8.16 2.60
CA ARG A 46 22.42 -8.44 2.33
C ARG A 46 23.17 -8.84 3.62
N LYS A 47 22.83 -8.22 4.74
CA LYS A 47 23.34 -8.58 6.09
C LYS A 47 22.73 -9.88 6.65
N LYS A 48 21.99 -10.65 5.85
CA LYS A 48 21.33 -11.94 6.18
C LYS A 48 20.19 -11.82 7.21
N ASN A 49 19.58 -10.65 7.38
CA ASN A 49 18.41 -10.48 8.22
C ASN A 49 17.19 -11.10 7.53
N GLU A 50 16.59 -12.13 8.12
CA GLU A 50 15.45 -12.85 7.58
C GLU A 50 14.19 -12.01 7.55
N LEU A 51 13.97 -11.16 8.53
CA LEU A 51 12.78 -10.31 8.62
C LEU A 51 12.73 -9.24 7.54
N ALA A 52 13.91 -8.74 7.16
CA ALA A 52 14.02 -7.71 6.12
C ALA A 52 13.51 -8.18 4.75
N VAL A 53 13.46 -9.50 4.50
CA VAL A 53 12.88 -10.08 3.27
C VAL A 53 11.38 -9.78 3.18
N TYR A 54 10.65 -9.94 4.28
CA TYR A 54 9.21 -9.68 4.32
C TYR A 54 8.92 -8.18 4.21
N ILE A 55 9.72 -7.34 4.87
CA ILE A 55 9.60 -5.88 4.80
C ILE A 55 9.93 -5.36 3.39
N PHE A 56 10.94 -5.92 2.73
CA PHE A 56 11.25 -5.63 1.34
C PHE A 56 10.05 -5.92 0.44
N SER A 57 9.43 -7.09 0.60
CA SER A 57 8.25 -7.49 -0.18
C SER A 57 7.03 -6.61 0.10
N LEU A 58 6.83 -6.20 1.36
CA LEU A 58 5.79 -5.26 1.76
C LEU A 58 5.97 -3.91 1.05
N SER A 59 7.13 -3.30 1.20
CA SER A 59 7.44 -2.01 0.57
C SER A 59 7.37 -2.05 -0.95
N LEU A 60 7.72 -3.20 -1.56
CA LEU A 60 7.58 -3.40 -3.00
C LEU A 60 6.11 -3.42 -3.42
N ALA A 61 5.25 -4.15 -2.67
CA ALA A 61 3.80 -4.19 -2.95
C ALA A 61 3.17 -2.79 -2.83
N ASP A 62 3.55 -2.02 -1.81
CA ASP A 62 3.08 -0.65 -1.59
C ASP A 62 3.50 0.30 -2.70
N LEU A 63 4.73 0.19 -3.19
CA LEU A 63 5.21 1.01 -4.32
C LEU A 63 4.49 0.65 -5.62
N LEU A 64 4.25 -0.65 -5.89
CA LEU A 64 3.48 -1.07 -7.06
C LEU A 64 2.05 -0.51 -7.02
N TYR A 65 1.42 -0.49 -5.86
CA TYR A 65 0.12 0.14 -5.68
C TYR A 65 0.19 1.66 -5.84
N ALA A 66 1.17 2.31 -5.24
CA ALA A 66 1.34 3.77 -5.36
C ALA A 66 1.51 4.23 -6.81
N LEU A 67 2.13 3.42 -7.69
CA LEU A 67 2.29 3.72 -9.11
C LEU A 67 0.96 3.76 -9.88
N ILE A 68 -0.07 3.05 -9.43
CA ILE A 68 -1.39 3.04 -10.08
C ILE A 68 -2.36 4.04 -9.47
N LEU A 69 -2.05 4.64 -8.33
CA LEU A 69 -2.91 5.64 -7.68
C LEU A 69 -3.27 6.84 -8.58
N PRO A 70 -2.37 7.36 -9.45
CA PRO A 70 -2.76 8.42 -10.38
C PRO A 70 -3.93 8.05 -11.29
N LEU A 71 -4.07 6.77 -11.65
CA LEU A 71 -5.19 6.28 -12.46
C LEU A 71 -6.50 6.27 -11.67
N TRP A 72 -6.44 5.88 -10.39
CA TRP A 72 -7.60 5.92 -9.49
C TRP A 72 -8.00 7.35 -9.12
N ILE A 73 -7.03 8.28 -9.03
CA ILE A 73 -7.28 9.71 -8.84
C ILE A 73 -8.00 10.28 -10.06
N ASP A 74 -7.51 10.01 -11.28
CA ASP A 74 -8.13 10.45 -12.54
C ASP A 74 -9.55 9.88 -12.68
N TYR A 75 -9.75 8.60 -12.37
CA TYR A 75 -11.04 7.93 -12.40
C TYR A 75 -12.07 8.61 -11.47
N ALA A 76 -11.71 8.79 -10.19
CA ALA A 76 -12.59 9.43 -9.21
C ALA A 76 -12.85 10.93 -9.55
N TRP A 77 -11.82 11.65 -10.04
CA TRP A 77 -11.98 13.06 -10.46
C TRP A 77 -12.96 13.22 -11.61
N ASN A 78 -13.02 12.24 -12.51
CA ASN A 78 -13.98 12.22 -13.63
C ASN A 78 -15.37 11.69 -13.23
N GLY A 79 -15.68 11.55 -11.95
CA GLY A 79 -16.97 11.05 -11.46
C GLY A 79 -17.18 9.58 -11.74
N ASP A 80 -16.14 8.77 -11.48
CA ASP A 80 -16.08 7.32 -11.70
C ASP A 80 -16.29 6.91 -13.18
N ASP A 81 -15.78 7.74 -14.10
CA ASP A 81 -15.77 7.45 -15.53
C ASP A 81 -14.37 6.99 -15.99
N TRP A 82 -14.23 5.72 -16.35
CA TRP A 82 -12.99 5.14 -16.82
C TRP A 82 -12.78 5.38 -18.31
N ARG A 83 -11.97 6.38 -18.63
CA ARG A 83 -11.68 6.83 -20.01
C ARG A 83 -10.45 6.18 -20.63
N ARG A 84 -9.87 5.18 -19.99
CA ARG A 84 -8.66 4.50 -20.42
C ARG A 84 -8.99 3.12 -21.00
N SER A 85 -7.96 2.40 -21.47
CA SER A 85 -8.15 1.05 -22.00
C SER A 85 -8.63 0.06 -20.91
N ALA A 86 -9.36 -0.97 -21.32
CA ALA A 86 -9.78 -2.06 -20.44
C ALA A 86 -8.58 -2.80 -19.82
N LEU A 87 -7.48 -2.98 -20.58
CA LEU A 87 -6.26 -3.60 -20.07
C LEU A 87 -5.66 -2.80 -18.91
N LEU A 88 -5.66 -1.48 -19.00
CA LEU A 88 -5.14 -0.62 -17.92
C LEU A 88 -6.03 -0.69 -16.66
N CYS A 89 -7.34 -0.84 -16.83
CA CYS A 89 -8.26 -1.11 -15.73
C CYS A 89 -7.93 -2.45 -15.05
N GLN A 90 -7.77 -3.53 -15.83
CA GLN A 90 -7.44 -4.85 -15.31
C GLN A 90 -6.11 -4.85 -14.55
N ILE A 91 -5.05 -4.21 -15.10
CA ILE A 91 -3.74 -4.11 -14.45
C ILE A 91 -3.86 -3.29 -13.15
N SER A 92 -4.59 -2.18 -13.16
CA SER A 92 -4.76 -1.34 -11.98
C SER A 92 -5.50 -2.07 -10.87
N ALA A 93 -6.59 -2.76 -11.19
CA ALA A 93 -7.33 -3.58 -10.24
C ALA A 93 -6.48 -4.75 -9.72
N PHE A 94 -5.75 -5.44 -10.60
CA PHE A 94 -4.85 -6.53 -10.22
C PHE A 94 -3.78 -6.05 -9.22
N LEU A 95 -3.09 -4.95 -9.49
CA LEU A 95 -2.05 -4.42 -8.60
C LEU A 95 -2.62 -3.93 -7.26
N MET A 96 -3.84 -3.38 -7.26
CA MET A 96 -4.53 -2.99 -6.04
C MET A 96 -4.80 -4.21 -5.14
N TYR A 97 -5.36 -5.28 -5.69
CA TYR A 97 -5.63 -6.50 -4.91
C TYR A 97 -4.36 -7.24 -4.53
N MET A 98 -3.35 -7.23 -5.40
CA MET A 98 -2.02 -7.72 -5.06
C MET A 98 -1.46 -7.01 -3.83
N ASN A 99 -1.55 -5.69 -3.74
CA ASN A 99 -1.12 -4.96 -2.55
C ASN A 99 -1.91 -5.39 -1.32
N PHE A 100 -3.24 -5.40 -1.37
CA PHE A 100 -4.08 -5.72 -0.21
C PHE A 100 -3.76 -7.10 0.39
N TYR A 101 -3.66 -8.13 -0.44
CA TYR A 101 -3.50 -9.50 0.04
C TYR A 101 -2.05 -9.90 0.29
N THR A 102 -1.08 -9.40 -0.46
CA THR A 102 0.34 -9.59 -0.12
C THR A 102 0.68 -8.89 1.19
N SER A 103 0.15 -7.69 1.46
CA SER A 103 0.38 -6.98 2.72
C SER A 103 -0.15 -7.77 3.91
N THR A 104 -1.39 -8.27 3.87
CA THR A 104 -1.94 -9.10 4.94
C THR A 104 -1.11 -10.37 5.18
N ALA A 105 -0.68 -11.04 4.11
CA ALA A 105 0.14 -12.24 4.19
C ALA A 105 1.53 -11.95 4.79
N PHE A 106 2.20 -10.87 4.37
CA PHE A 106 3.51 -10.52 4.93
C PHE A 106 3.45 -10.03 6.37
N LEU A 107 2.40 -9.32 6.78
CA LEU A 107 2.17 -8.97 8.18
C LEU A 107 2.01 -10.23 9.05
N ALA A 108 1.32 -11.26 8.54
CA ALA A 108 1.25 -12.56 9.20
C ALA A 108 2.63 -13.25 9.27
N CYS A 109 3.41 -13.25 8.18
CA CYS A 109 4.77 -13.81 8.16
C CYS A 109 5.70 -13.10 9.16
N ILE A 110 5.63 -11.79 9.27
CA ILE A 110 6.38 -11.00 10.26
C ILE A 110 5.98 -11.41 11.68
N SER A 111 4.67 -11.56 11.93
CA SER A 111 4.15 -11.98 13.22
C SER A 111 4.63 -13.37 13.61
N VAL A 112 4.60 -14.33 12.69
CA VAL A 112 5.14 -15.69 12.89
C VAL A 112 6.65 -15.66 13.14
N ASN A 113 7.41 -14.90 12.36
CA ASN A 113 8.86 -14.78 12.56
C ASN A 113 9.20 -14.25 13.96
N ARG A 114 8.48 -13.23 14.43
CA ARG A 114 8.65 -12.67 15.79
C ARG A 114 8.21 -13.66 16.88
N TYR A 115 7.10 -14.37 16.66
CA TYR A 115 6.67 -15.43 17.55
C TYR A 115 7.73 -16.53 17.70
N LEU A 116 8.26 -17.03 16.60
CA LEU A 116 9.32 -18.06 16.62
C LEU A 116 10.58 -17.56 17.32
N ALA A 117 10.94 -16.29 17.12
CA ALA A 117 12.10 -15.69 17.76
C ALA A 117 11.99 -15.64 19.29
N LEU A 118 10.79 -15.37 19.81
CA LEU A 118 10.58 -15.10 21.22
C LEU A 118 10.16 -16.35 22.01
N VAL A 119 9.30 -17.18 21.42
CA VAL A 119 8.69 -18.34 22.10
C VAL A 119 9.48 -19.61 21.87
N HIS A 120 10.13 -19.76 20.70
CA HIS A 120 10.89 -20.95 20.33
C HIS A 120 12.28 -20.63 19.77
N PRO A 121 13.14 -19.89 20.51
CA PRO A 121 14.38 -19.34 19.96
C PRO A 121 15.38 -20.42 19.48
N LEU A 122 15.41 -21.60 20.11
CA LEU A 122 16.33 -22.64 19.78
C LEU A 122 15.75 -23.77 18.92
N LYS A 123 14.46 -24.12 19.15
CA LYS A 123 13.86 -25.32 18.51
C LYS A 123 13.61 -25.13 17.00
N LEU A 124 13.26 -23.93 16.55
CA LEU A 124 12.82 -23.65 15.18
C LEU A 124 13.72 -22.63 14.48
N GLN A 125 15.01 -22.59 14.84
CA GLN A 125 15.98 -21.67 14.27
C GLN A 125 16.15 -21.84 12.74
N HIS A 126 15.97 -23.06 12.21
CA HIS A 126 16.07 -23.35 10.78
C HIS A 126 14.97 -22.65 9.95
N LEU A 127 13.80 -22.33 10.55
CA LEU A 127 12.73 -21.55 9.93
C LEU A 127 13.01 -20.03 9.95
N ARG A 128 14.00 -19.59 10.71
CA ARG A 128 14.40 -18.20 10.85
C ARG A 128 15.71 -17.95 10.11
N THR A 129 15.74 -18.32 8.85
CA THR A 129 16.88 -18.09 7.96
C THR A 129 16.44 -17.23 6.76
N ARG A 130 17.37 -16.41 6.24
CA ARG A 130 17.12 -15.62 5.03
C ARG A 130 16.64 -16.49 3.86
N ARG A 131 17.20 -17.69 3.69
CA ARG A 131 16.80 -18.60 2.60
C ARG A 131 15.35 -19.03 2.75
N PHE A 132 14.93 -19.42 3.95
CA PHE A 132 13.55 -19.81 4.21
C PHE A 132 12.60 -18.65 3.98
N SER A 133 12.92 -17.45 4.47
CA SER A 133 12.10 -16.25 4.27
C SER A 133 11.96 -15.86 2.79
N LEU A 134 13.02 -16.04 1.99
CA LEU A 134 12.96 -15.83 0.53
C LEU A 134 12.01 -16.82 -0.15
N ILE A 135 12.10 -18.12 0.22
CA ILE A 135 11.20 -19.15 -0.32
C ILE A 135 9.74 -18.82 0.03
N VAL A 136 9.48 -18.51 1.30
CA VAL A 136 8.12 -18.12 1.75
C VAL A 136 7.62 -16.88 0.99
N SER A 137 8.48 -15.86 0.83
CA SER A 137 8.12 -14.64 0.10
C SER A 137 7.77 -14.94 -1.36
N ILE A 138 8.54 -15.76 -2.05
CA ILE A 138 8.27 -16.18 -3.44
C ILE A 138 6.93 -16.93 -3.52
N ILE A 139 6.70 -17.85 -2.57
CA ILE A 139 5.43 -18.61 -2.51
C ILE A 139 4.24 -17.66 -2.33
N VAL A 140 4.32 -16.69 -1.42
CA VAL A 140 3.26 -15.69 -1.21
C VAL A 140 3.00 -14.91 -2.50
N TRP A 141 4.03 -14.39 -3.16
CA TRP A 141 3.87 -13.66 -4.42
C TRP A 141 3.21 -14.51 -5.52
N ILE A 142 3.59 -15.77 -5.66
CA ILE A 142 3.01 -16.70 -6.64
C ILE A 142 1.54 -16.99 -6.30
N LEU A 143 1.24 -17.34 -5.05
CA LEU A 143 -0.13 -17.67 -4.65
C LEU A 143 -1.07 -16.48 -4.82
N GLU A 144 -0.67 -15.29 -4.40
CA GLU A 144 -1.48 -14.08 -4.57
C GLU A 144 -1.63 -13.70 -6.05
N SER A 145 -0.58 -13.87 -6.86
CA SER A 145 -0.68 -13.66 -8.32
C SER A 145 -1.68 -14.63 -8.97
N ILE A 146 -1.70 -15.88 -8.57
CA ILE A 146 -2.65 -16.89 -9.08
C ILE A 146 -4.07 -16.53 -8.65
N LEU A 147 -4.29 -16.24 -7.36
CA LEU A 147 -5.62 -15.91 -6.83
C LEU A 147 -6.21 -14.63 -7.47
N ASN A 148 -5.36 -13.65 -7.76
CA ASN A 148 -5.82 -12.40 -8.36
C ASN A 148 -5.78 -12.39 -9.89
N SER A 149 -5.19 -13.40 -10.55
CA SER A 149 -5.14 -13.50 -12.02
C SER A 149 -6.52 -13.56 -12.69
N VAL A 150 -7.55 -13.95 -11.94
CA VAL A 150 -8.95 -13.92 -12.39
C VAL A 150 -9.38 -12.54 -12.89
N ILE A 151 -8.81 -11.46 -12.34
CA ILE A 151 -9.05 -10.07 -12.75
C ILE A 151 -8.52 -9.81 -14.17
N LEU A 152 -7.41 -10.45 -14.53
CA LEU A 152 -6.77 -10.26 -15.83
C LEU A 152 -7.47 -11.01 -16.98
N VAL A 153 -8.28 -12.03 -16.66
CA VAL A 153 -8.98 -12.88 -17.65
C VAL A 153 -10.43 -12.49 -17.83
N ASN A 154 -11.06 -11.83 -16.87
CA ASN A 154 -12.45 -11.44 -16.95
C ASN A 154 -12.61 -9.99 -17.43
N LYS A 155 -13.81 -9.66 -17.89
CA LYS A 155 -14.16 -8.29 -18.26
C LYS A 155 -14.35 -7.47 -16.98
N GLU A 156 -13.52 -6.42 -16.80
CA GLU A 156 -13.53 -5.57 -15.61
C GLU A 156 -13.98 -4.11 -15.92
N VAL A 157 -14.46 -3.88 -17.14
CA VAL A 157 -15.03 -2.60 -17.56
C VAL A 157 -16.53 -2.81 -17.80
N PHE A 158 -17.34 -2.07 -17.05
CA PHE A 158 -18.80 -2.19 -17.03
C PHE A 158 -19.45 -0.84 -17.36
N ASN A 159 -20.63 -0.88 -17.96
CA ASN A 159 -21.44 0.33 -18.07
C ASN A 159 -22.14 0.60 -16.74
N ASP A 160 -22.28 1.86 -16.38
CA ASP A 160 -23.00 2.25 -15.16
C ASP A 160 -24.44 1.69 -15.21
N PRO A 161 -24.89 0.94 -14.18
CA PRO A 161 -26.24 0.40 -14.13
C PRO A 161 -27.34 1.49 -14.14
N CYS A 162 -27.01 2.68 -13.65
CA CYS A 162 -27.94 3.81 -13.62
C CYS A 162 -28.12 4.48 -15.00
N ASN A 163 -27.24 4.24 -15.95
CA ASN A 163 -27.30 4.57 -17.38
C ASN A 163 -27.66 6.05 -17.74
N PHE A 164 -27.68 6.96 -16.77
CA PHE A 164 -27.98 8.39 -17.03
C PHE A 164 -26.77 9.17 -17.58
N THR A 165 -25.56 8.70 -17.30
CA THR A 165 -24.32 9.43 -17.59
C THR A 165 -23.47 8.81 -18.70
N ASN A 166 -23.84 7.64 -19.22
CA ASN A 166 -23.03 6.88 -20.18
C ASN A 166 -21.57 6.61 -19.67
N HIS A 167 -21.38 6.59 -18.34
CA HIS A 167 -20.09 6.37 -17.70
C HIS A 167 -19.69 4.90 -17.78
N THR A 168 -18.38 4.69 -17.82
CA THR A 168 -17.78 3.37 -17.85
C THR A 168 -17.07 3.09 -16.53
N LEU A 169 -17.53 2.11 -15.76
CA LEU A 169 -16.93 1.74 -14.48
C LEU A 169 -15.75 0.80 -14.69
N CYS A 170 -14.70 0.96 -13.88
CA CYS A 170 -13.57 0.06 -13.82
C CYS A 170 -13.61 -0.76 -12.52
N TYR A 171 -13.85 -2.08 -12.64
CA TYR A 171 -13.90 -3.04 -11.54
C TYR A 171 -15.01 -2.80 -10.49
N ASP A 172 -15.68 -1.70 -10.55
CA ASP A 172 -16.70 -1.24 -9.60
C ASP A 172 -18.10 -1.69 -10.00
N ASN A 173 -18.27 -3.01 -10.27
CA ASN A 173 -19.58 -3.56 -10.65
C ASN A 173 -20.54 -3.64 -9.45
N TYR A 174 -21.79 -3.26 -9.69
CA TYR A 174 -22.91 -3.51 -8.78
C TYR A 174 -24.23 -3.68 -9.59
N PRO A 175 -25.07 -4.67 -9.27
CA PRO A 175 -24.82 -5.72 -8.27
C PRO A 175 -23.69 -6.66 -8.69
N LEU A 176 -23.04 -7.29 -7.70
CA LEU A 176 -22.01 -8.29 -7.95
C LEU A 176 -22.61 -9.52 -8.66
N GLU A 177 -21.90 -10.04 -9.65
CA GLU A 177 -22.19 -11.31 -10.26
C GLU A 177 -21.87 -12.49 -9.32
N TRP A 178 -22.53 -13.64 -9.50
CA TRP A 178 -22.33 -14.81 -8.67
C TRP A 178 -20.88 -15.27 -8.55
N TRP A 179 -20.15 -15.30 -9.65
CA TRP A 179 -18.77 -15.72 -9.66
C TRP A 179 -17.86 -14.72 -8.90
N GLN A 180 -18.13 -13.41 -8.98
CA GLN A 180 -17.43 -12.38 -8.24
C GLN A 180 -17.65 -12.56 -6.72
N SER A 181 -18.88 -12.86 -6.31
CA SER A 181 -19.20 -13.12 -4.91
C SER A 181 -18.42 -14.31 -4.36
N TRP A 182 -18.35 -15.42 -5.09
CA TRP A 182 -17.56 -16.58 -4.67
C TRP A 182 -16.07 -16.28 -4.56
N ILE A 183 -15.51 -15.55 -5.51
CA ILE A 183 -14.11 -15.14 -5.45
C ILE A 183 -13.85 -14.21 -4.27
N ASN A 184 -14.75 -13.26 -4.01
CA ASN A 184 -14.64 -12.38 -2.86
C ASN A 184 -14.71 -13.14 -1.53
N LEU A 185 -15.59 -14.13 -1.40
CA LEU A 185 -15.66 -15.01 -0.23
C LEU A 185 -14.36 -15.81 -0.05
N LEU A 186 -13.79 -16.33 -1.13
CA LEU A 186 -12.50 -17.02 -1.10
C LEU A 186 -11.37 -16.07 -0.65
N ARG A 187 -11.33 -14.86 -1.17
CA ARG A 187 -10.39 -13.81 -0.75
C ARG A 187 -10.53 -13.45 0.73
N ILE A 188 -11.77 -13.32 1.23
CA ILE A 188 -12.03 -13.07 2.65
C ILE A 188 -11.47 -14.21 3.50
N CYS A 189 -11.72 -15.46 3.12
CA CYS A 189 -11.23 -16.61 3.89
C CYS A 189 -9.69 -16.71 3.87
N LEU A 190 -9.08 -16.71 2.69
CA LEU A 190 -7.65 -16.97 2.52
C LEU A 190 -6.81 -15.72 2.77
N GLY A 191 -7.23 -14.57 2.25
CA GLY A 191 -6.44 -13.34 2.27
C GLY A 191 -6.67 -12.45 3.50
N TYR A 192 -7.74 -12.69 4.27
CA TYR A 192 -8.03 -11.88 5.46
C TYR A 192 -8.17 -12.72 6.73
N LEU A 193 -9.10 -13.70 6.80
CA LEU A 193 -9.36 -14.44 8.04
C LEU A 193 -8.18 -15.28 8.49
N ILE A 194 -7.52 -15.99 7.59
CA ILE A 194 -6.34 -16.80 7.94
C ILE A 194 -5.19 -15.91 8.44
N PRO A 195 -4.75 -14.85 7.74
CA PRO A 195 -3.77 -13.92 8.28
C PRO A 195 -4.16 -13.31 9.62
N LEU A 196 -5.40 -12.88 9.80
CA LEU A 196 -5.89 -12.31 11.05
C LEU A 196 -5.76 -13.31 12.22
N ILE A 197 -6.21 -14.55 12.02
CA ILE A 197 -6.10 -15.60 13.05
C ILE A 197 -4.64 -15.84 13.42
N ILE A 198 -3.75 -15.94 12.43
CA ILE A 198 -2.31 -16.12 12.65
C ILE A 198 -1.74 -14.97 13.49
N ILE A 199 -2.04 -13.72 13.13
CA ILE A 199 -1.57 -12.53 13.86
C ILE A 199 -2.07 -12.54 15.31
N LEU A 200 -3.36 -12.81 15.53
CA LEU A 200 -3.96 -12.84 16.87
C LEU A 200 -3.38 -13.97 17.74
N VAL A 201 -3.16 -15.16 17.18
CA VAL A 201 -2.53 -16.27 17.89
C VAL A 201 -1.08 -15.92 18.25
N CYS A 202 -0.31 -15.37 17.33
CA CYS A 202 1.05 -14.91 17.59
C CYS A 202 1.09 -13.85 18.68
N TYR A 203 0.20 -12.84 18.61
CA TYR A 203 0.09 -11.81 19.64
C TYR A 203 -0.21 -12.40 21.02
N HIS A 204 -1.22 -13.26 21.11
CA HIS A 204 -1.60 -13.89 22.36
C HIS A 204 -0.44 -14.69 22.99
N LYS A 205 0.26 -15.51 22.21
CA LYS A 205 1.41 -16.30 22.69
C LYS A 205 2.58 -15.43 23.12
N ILE A 206 2.93 -14.43 22.36
CA ILE A 206 3.97 -13.45 22.72
C ILE A 206 3.60 -12.73 24.02
N TYR A 207 2.34 -12.30 24.15
CA TYR A 207 1.85 -11.64 25.36
C TYR A 207 1.97 -12.53 26.60
N GLN A 208 1.63 -13.83 26.49
CA GLN A 208 1.77 -14.78 27.58
C GLN A 208 3.24 -14.90 28.05
N VAL A 209 4.20 -15.06 27.11
CA VAL A 209 5.62 -15.19 27.44
C VAL A 209 6.16 -13.92 28.09
N VAL A 210 5.81 -12.75 27.58
CA VAL A 210 6.25 -11.47 28.17
C VAL A 210 5.68 -11.26 29.58
N ARG A 211 4.45 -11.69 29.82
CA ARG A 211 3.81 -11.56 31.15
C ARG A 211 4.40 -12.50 32.19
N CYS A 212 4.74 -13.73 31.82
CA CYS A 212 5.27 -14.74 32.76
C CYS A 212 6.71 -14.43 33.21
N ASN A 213 7.50 -13.71 32.41
CA ASN A 213 8.91 -13.41 32.69
C ASN A 213 9.11 -11.96 33.19
N GLN A 214 8.40 -11.54 34.24
CA GLN A 214 8.49 -10.17 34.76
C GLN A 214 9.85 -9.79 35.36
N ALA A 215 10.70 -10.77 35.75
CA ALA A 215 11.97 -10.51 36.40
C ALA A 215 13.09 -10.03 35.46
N THR A 216 12.98 -10.27 34.17
CA THR A 216 13.90 -9.80 33.13
C THR A 216 13.08 -9.18 32.00
N LEU A 217 12.71 -7.92 32.18
CA LEU A 217 12.16 -7.09 31.11
C LEU A 217 13.29 -6.75 30.14
N ASP A 218 13.69 -7.71 29.31
CA ASP A 218 14.54 -7.41 28.19
C ASP A 218 13.82 -6.41 27.31
N GLU A 219 14.43 -5.27 27.07
CA GLU A 219 13.87 -4.21 26.20
C GLU A 219 13.41 -4.79 24.85
N GLU A 220 14.09 -5.81 24.35
CA GLU A 220 13.72 -6.51 23.11
C GLU A 220 12.33 -7.16 23.18
N LYS A 221 11.94 -7.80 24.30
CA LYS A 221 10.62 -8.41 24.46
C LYS A 221 9.53 -7.36 24.41
N GLN A 222 9.75 -6.21 25.05
CA GLN A 222 8.81 -5.09 25.01
C GLN A 222 8.71 -4.48 23.61
N LYS A 223 9.82 -4.35 22.88
CA LYS A 223 9.84 -3.88 21.49
C LYS A 223 9.03 -4.81 20.59
N VAL A 224 9.23 -6.14 20.70
CA VAL A 224 8.46 -7.12 19.90
C VAL A 224 6.97 -7.08 20.27
N LYS A 225 6.62 -6.99 21.55
CA LYS A 225 5.21 -6.83 21.97
C LYS A 225 4.56 -5.60 21.35
N LYS A 226 5.24 -4.45 21.39
CA LYS A 226 4.74 -3.20 20.76
C LYS A 226 4.60 -3.35 19.24
N LEU A 227 5.58 -3.98 18.58
CA LEU A 227 5.52 -4.23 17.15
C LEU A 227 4.27 -5.06 16.77
N ILE A 228 4.07 -6.21 17.41
CA ILE A 228 2.94 -7.09 17.10
C ILE A 228 1.60 -6.43 17.46
N LEU A 229 1.55 -5.64 18.54
CA LEU A 229 0.36 -4.84 18.86
C LEU A 229 0.05 -3.84 17.75
N ASN A 230 1.06 -3.11 17.28
CA ASN A 230 0.89 -2.15 16.18
C ASN A 230 0.45 -2.84 14.89
N ILE A 231 1.05 -3.99 14.54
CA ILE A 231 0.60 -4.81 13.39
C ILE A 231 -0.88 -5.16 13.55
N THR A 232 -1.28 -5.66 14.72
CA THR A 232 -2.66 -6.07 14.98
C THR A 232 -3.63 -4.90 14.84
N VAL A 233 -3.30 -3.75 15.45
CA VAL A 233 -4.14 -2.54 15.39
C VAL A 233 -4.26 -2.03 13.96
N THR A 234 -3.14 -1.91 13.24
CA THR A 234 -3.12 -1.49 11.83
C THR A 234 -3.94 -2.44 10.97
N PHE A 235 -3.76 -3.75 11.15
CA PHE A 235 -4.51 -4.77 10.41
C PHE A 235 -6.02 -4.61 10.63
N ILE A 236 -6.46 -4.44 11.88
CA ILE A 236 -7.88 -4.28 12.20
C ILE A 236 -8.43 -2.98 11.61
N ILE A 237 -7.73 -1.87 11.73
CA ILE A 237 -8.22 -0.57 11.25
C ILE A 237 -8.26 -0.52 9.72
N CYS A 238 -7.21 -0.95 9.05
CA CYS A 238 -7.10 -0.81 7.60
C CYS A 238 -7.90 -1.89 6.83
N PHE A 239 -7.92 -3.14 7.30
CA PHE A 239 -8.46 -4.24 6.50
C PHE A 239 -9.85 -4.72 6.97
N THR A 240 -10.18 -4.65 8.26
CA THR A 240 -11.43 -5.20 8.77
C THR A 240 -12.68 -4.52 8.20
N PRO A 241 -12.78 -3.18 8.16
CA PRO A 241 -13.97 -2.51 7.64
C PRO A 241 -14.27 -2.91 6.19
N TYR A 242 -13.23 -2.94 5.35
CA TYR A 242 -13.33 -3.35 3.96
C TYR A 242 -13.86 -4.78 3.80
N HIS A 243 -13.29 -5.74 4.56
CA HIS A 243 -13.69 -7.15 4.44
C HIS A 243 -15.09 -7.44 4.98
N ILE A 244 -15.54 -6.69 6.00
CA ILE A 244 -16.92 -6.75 6.48
C ILE A 244 -17.90 -6.31 5.39
N VAL A 245 -17.63 -5.18 4.76
CA VAL A 245 -18.49 -4.65 3.69
C VAL A 245 -18.45 -5.58 2.48
N LEU A 246 -17.27 -6.06 2.08
CA LEU A 246 -17.11 -7.02 0.99
C LEU A 246 -17.91 -8.31 1.24
N PHE A 247 -17.91 -8.80 2.47
CA PHE A 247 -18.72 -9.96 2.87
C PHE A 247 -20.21 -9.69 2.72
N ILE A 248 -20.69 -8.53 3.22
CA ILE A 248 -22.10 -8.15 3.11
C ILE A 248 -22.52 -8.02 1.64
N ARG A 249 -21.70 -7.35 0.81
CA ARG A 249 -21.92 -7.23 -0.64
C ARG A 249 -22.03 -8.60 -1.29
N SER A 250 -21.07 -9.49 -1.03
CA SER A 250 -21.01 -10.82 -1.63
C SER A 250 -22.20 -11.70 -1.31
N ILE A 251 -22.86 -11.50 -0.15
CA ILE A 251 -24.04 -12.28 0.24
C ILE A 251 -25.35 -11.61 -0.21
N LYS A 252 -25.41 -10.26 -0.20
CA LYS A 252 -26.68 -9.55 -0.41
C LYS A 252 -26.91 -9.16 -1.87
N GLU A 253 -25.88 -8.64 -2.56
CA GLU A 253 -26.05 -8.05 -3.89
C GLU A 253 -26.55 -9.02 -4.96
N PRO A 254 -26.13 -10.30 -5.03
CA PRO A 254 -26.63 -11.22 -6.05
C PRO A 254 -28.13 -11.52 -5.95
N TYR A 255 -28.74 -11.25 -4.79
CA TYR A 255 -30.15 -11.56 -4.54
C TYR A 255 -31.06 -10.33 -4.44
N THR A 256 -30.49 -9.13 -4.29
CA THR A 256 -31.31 -7.92 -4.11
C THR A 256 -31.53 -7.18 -5.42
N LYS A 257 -32.74 -6.60 -5.53
CA LYS A 257 -33.07 -5.66 -6.61
C LYS A 257 -33.33 -4.24 -6.07
N ASP A 258 -33.06 -4.05 -4.78
CA ASP A 258 -33.20 -2.74 -4.13
C ASP A 258 -32.01 -1.85 -4.52
N LEU A 259 -32.27 -0.91 -5.41
CA LEU A 259 -31.25 -0.02 -5.94
C LEU A 259 -30.64 0.89 -4.85
N GLN A 260 -31.44 1.33 -3.88
CA GLN A 260 -30.94 2.19 -2.78
C GLN A 260 -29.95 1.43 -1.91
N LEU A 261 -30.26 0.17 -1.60
CA LEU A 261 -29.35 -0.70 -0.85
C LEU A 261 -28.05 -0.96 -1.64
N LEU A 262 -28.15 -1.22 -2.94
CA LEU A 262 -26.98 -1.45 -3.80
C LEU A 262 -26.05 -0.23 -3.83
N GLN A 263 -26.60 0.97 -4.02
CA GLN A 263 -25.85 2.21 -4.01
C GLN A 263 -25.19 2.49 -2.64
N LEU A 264 -25.93 2.26 -1.54
CA LEU A 264 -25.38 2.43 -0.20
C LEU A 264 -24.20 1.47 0.04
N LEU A 265 -24.36 0.20 -0.30
CA LEU A 265 -23.29 -0.80 -0.14
C LEU A 265 -22.06 -0.47 -1.00
N TYR A 266 -22.30 0.01 -2.22
CA TYR A 266 -21.23 0.45 -3.10
C TYR A 266 -20.47 1.65 -2.52
N LYS A 267 -21.14 2.70 -2.05
CA LYS A 267 -20.52 3.87 -1.41
C LYS A 267 -19.68 3.47 -0.18
N VAL A 268 -20.24 2.65 0.71
CA VAL A 268 -19.52 2.19 1.91
C VAL A 268 -18.31 1.32 1.52
N TYR A 269 -18.45 0.49 0.48
CA TYR A 269 -17.34 -0.29 -0.07
C TYR A 269 -16.20 0.60 -0.56
N ARG A 270 -16.48 1.64 -1.33
CA ARG A 270 -15.48 2.60 -1.83
C ARG A 270 -14.74 3.31 -0.69
N ILE A 271 -15.46 3.76 0.34
CA ILE A 271 -14.88 4.41 1.52
C ILE A 271 -13.95 3.45 2.27
N THR A 272 -14.39 2.23 2.50
CA THR A 272 -13.58 1.24 3.22
C THR A 272 -12.39 0.75 2.39
N GLN A 273 -12.51 0.71 1.06
CA GLN A 273 -11.41 0.45 0.15
C GLN A 273 -10.34 1.56 0.20
N ALA A 274 -10.77 2.83 0.23
CA ALA A 274 -9.86 3.95 0.41
C ALA A 274 -9.15 3.92 1.79
N LEU A 275 -9.87 3.49 2.85
CA LEU A 275 -9.27 3.29 4.17
C LEU A 275 -8.18 2.21 4.14
N THR A 276 -8.38 1.14 3.37
CA THR A 276 -7.38 0.08 3.22
C THR A 276 -6.08 0.62 2.64
N SER A 277 -6.11 1.61 1.75
CA SER A 277 -4.90 2.20 1.15
C SER A 277 -3.95 2.86 2.16
N LEU A 278 -4.43 3.16 3.38
CA LEU A 278 -3.60 3.69 4.47
C LEU A 278 -2.55 2.68 4.97
N ASN A 279 -2.69 1.38 4.67
CA ASN A 279 -1.66 0.39 4.98
C ASN A 279 -0.31 0.77 4.35
N CYS A 280 -0.30 1.34 3.14
CA CYS A 280 0.92 1.77 2.46
C CYS A 280 1.71 2.86 3.22
N ILE A 281 1.04 3.58 4.13
CA ILE A 281 1.70 4.52 5.04
C ILE A 281 2.09 3.82 6.34
N ALA A 282 1.23 2.94 6.85
CA ALA A 282 1.43 2.28 8.13
C ALA A 282 2.56 1.22 8.07
N ASP A 283 2.67 0.48 6.98
CA ASP A 283 3.61 -0.63 6.83
C ASP A 283 5.09 -0.21 6.94
N PRO A 284 5.59 0.85 6.31
CA PRO A 284 6.95 1.33 6.53
C PRO A 284 7.20 1.84 7.95
N ILE A 285 6.19 2.38 8.61
CA ILE A 285 6.30 2.83 10.01
C ILE A 285 6.57 1.63 10.92
N LEU A 286 5.93 0.48 10.67
CA LEU A 286 6.19 -0.76 11.40
C LEU A 286 7.66 -1.17 11.33
N TYR A 287 8.34 -0.92 10.21
CA TYR A 287 9.77 -1.20 10.06
C TYR A 287 10.64 -0.46 11.08
N CYS A 288 10.30 0.77 11.45
CA CYS A 288 11.02 1.55 12.45
C CYS A 288 10.97 0.91 13.86
N PHE A 289 9.96 0.07 14.14
CA PHE A 289 9.83 -0.66 15.40
C PHE A 289 10.50 -2.03 15.40
N VAL A 290 10.90 -2.54 14.25
CA VAL A 290 11.43 -3.90 14.09
C VAL A 290 12.84 -4.03 14.65
N SER A 291 13.71 -3.03 14.45
CA SER A 291 15.12 -3.11 14.81
C SER A 291 15.75 -1.71 14.94
N GLU A 292 16.58 -1.51 15.96
CA GLU A 292 17.36 -0.28 16.09
C GLU A 292 18.35 -0.09 14.95
N THR A 293 18.91 -1.18 14.46
CA THR A 293 19.77 -1.19 13.26
C THR A 293 19.03 -0.69 12.02
N ALA A 294 17.77 -1.09 11.85
CA ALA A 294 16.92 -0.60 10.77
C ALA A 294 16.67 0.91 10.87
N ARG A 295 16.35 1.39 12.08
CA ARG A 295 16.19 2.81 12.36
C ARG A 295 17.48 3.60 12.07
N THR A 296 18.64 3.07 12.47
CA THR A 296 19.93 3.68 12.21
C THR A 296 20.26 3.71 10.72
N ASP A 297 19.99 2.61 9.99
CA ASP A 297 20.19 2.56 8.54
C ASP A 297 19.28 3.55 7.81
N ILE A 298 18.02 3.70 8.22
CA ILE A 298 17.10 4.72 7.68
C ILE A 298 17.64 6.13 7.93
N LEU A 299 18.08 6.43 9.16
CA LEU A 299 18.62 7.75 9.49
C LEU A 299 19.89 8.05 8.69
N ASN A 300 20.75 7.06 8.49
CA ASN A 300 21.96 7.20 7.68
C ASN A 300 21.64 7.42 6.19
N LEU A 301 20.64 6.70 5.65
CA LEU A 301 20.17 6.91 4.27
C LEU A 301 19.59 8.32 4.10
N LEU A 302 18.76 8.78 5.03
CA LEU A 302 18.19 10.13 5.01
C LEU A 302 19.30 11.19 5.07
N ARG A 303 20.30 11.02 5.95
CA ARG A 303 21.46 11.93 6.02
C ARG A 303 22.25 11.92 4.72
N CYS A 304 22.49 10.76 4.12
CA CYS A 304 23.18 10.63 2.85
C CYS A 304 22.42 11.34 1.72
N CYS A 305 21.10 11.17 1.63
CA CYS A 305 20.26 11.88 0.66
C CYS A 305 20.30 13.39 0.86
N LEU A 306 20.22 13.87 2.11
CA LEU A 306 20.30 15.31 2.43
C LEU A 306 21.69 15.88 2.13
N CYS A 307 22.77 15.13 2.38
CA CYS A 307 24.13 15.55 2.03
C CYS A 307 24.32 15.61 0.51
N LEU A 308 23.79 14.67 -0.25
CA LEU A 308 23.83 14.68 -1.71
C LEU A 308 23.05 15.87 -2.27
N GLN A 309 21.88 16.15 -1.75
CA GLN A 309 21.06 17.30 -2.17
C GLN A 309 21.81 18.63 -1.90
N LYS A 310 22.43 18.76 -0.72
CA LYS A 310 23.23 19.95 -0.40
C LYS A 310 24.44 20.11 -1.32
N HIS A 311 25.11 19.01 -1.69
CA HIS A 311 26.22 19.03 -2.62
C HIS A 311 25.81 19.42 -4.04
N GLU A 312 24.61 18.96 -4.50
CA GLU A 312 24.06 19.39 -5.79
C GLU A 312 23.67 20.87 -5.79
N GLU A 313 23.07 21.36 -4.69
CA GLU A 313 22.73 22.78 -4.54
C GLU A 313 23.98 23.68 -4.50
N ASP A 314 25.03 23.25 -3.80
CA ASP A 314 26.29 23.97 -3.77
C ASP A 314 26.97 23.96 -5.15
N HIS A 315 26.97 22.84 -5.87
CA HIS A 315 27.50 22.72 -7.22
C HIS A 315 26.72 23.56 -8.24
N ALA A 316 25.38 23.60 -8.13
CA ALA A 316 24.52 24.45 -8.95
C ALA A 316 24.75 25.94 -8.67
N ARG A 317 25.02 26.31 -7.41
CA ARG A 317 25.32 27.67 -6.99
C ARG A 317 26.68 28.11 -7.52
N ASP A 318 27.70 27.24 -7.45
CA ASP A 318 29.04 27.51 -8.00
C ASP A 318 29.01 27.64 -9.52
N HIS A 319 28.21 26.81 -10.23
CA HIS A 319 28.00 26.95 -11.67
C HIS A 319 27.30 28.26 -12.04
N ALA A 320 26.31 28.68 -11.25
CA ALA A 320 25.62 29.95 -11.46
C ALA A 320 26.57 31.17 -11.23
N LEU A 321 27.42 31.10 -10.19
CA LEU A 321 28.42 32.12 -9.90
C LEU A 321 29.50 32.18 -10.99
N CYS A 322 29.98 31.04 -11.47
CA CYS A 322 30.95 30.98 -12.57
C CYS A 322 30.38 31.53 -13.88
N SER A 323 29.10 31.22 -14.18
CA SER A 323 28.39 31.76 -15.36
C SER A 323 28.18 33.27 -15.27
N SER A 324 27.90 33.81 -14.07
CA SER A 324 27.74 35.26 -13.86
C SER A 324 29.06 35.99 -13.95
N ALA A 325 30.17 35.42 -13.46
CA ALA A 325 31.51 35.96 -13.55
C ALA A 325 32.00 36.01 -15.01
N THR A 326 31.75 34.96 -15.80
CA THR A 326 32.08 34.95 -17.24
C THR A 326 31.28 35.97 -18.04
N LYS A 327 30.01 36.19 -17.72
CA LYS A 327 29.22 37.27 -18.34
C LYS A 327 29.71 38.65 -17.97
N SER A 328 30.13 38.84 -16.71
CA SER A 328 30.68 40.13 -16.25
C SER A 328 32.04 40.46 -16.91
N SER A 329 32.94 39.47 -17.03
CA SER A 329 34.22 39.64 -17.73
C SER A 329 34.04 39.86 -19.23
N ALA A 330 33.10 39.21 -19.89
CA ALA A 330 32.78 39.45 -21.30
C ALA A 330 32.20 40.88 -21.55
N LEU A 331 31.39 41.40 -20.61
CA LEU A 331 30.87 42.78 -20.66
C LEU A 331 31.98 43.83 -20.45
N ILE A 332 32.96 43.56 -19.57
CA ILE A 332 34.12 44.44 -19.34
C ILE A 332 35.02 44.44 -20.57
N THR A 333 35.28 43.32 -21.19
CA THR A 333 36.08 43.20 -22.41
C THR A 333 35.40 43.92 -23.59
N TYR A 334 34.09 43.79 -23.75
CA TYR A 334 33.33 44.48 -24.78
C TYR A 334 33.34 46.02 -24.58
N ARG A 335 33.27 46.49 -23.33
CA ARG A 335 33.30 47.91 -23.02
C ARG A 335 34.69 48.53 -23.26
N ALA A 336 35.77 47.77 -22.95
CA ALA A 336 37.12 48.18 -23.23
C ALA A 336 37.44 48.25 -24.74
N SER A 337 36.84 47.38 -25.56
CA SER A 337 36.95 47.42 -27.01
C SER A 337 36.21 48.58 -27.66
N CYS A 338 35.06 49.01 -27.10
CA CYS A 338 34.33 50.18 -27.58
C CYS A 338 34.97 51.52 -27.21
N GLU A 339 35.75 51.59 -26.10
CA GLU A 339 36.47 52.81 -25.70
C GLU A 339 37.80 52.98 -26.43
N ALA A 340 38.30 51.96 -27.14
CA ALA A 340 39.52 52.03 -27.96
C ALA A 340 39.28 52.45 -29.42
N GLU A 341 38.02 52.56 -29.86
CA GLU A 341 37.61 53.00 -31.23
C GLU A 341 37.07 54.44 -31.25
N ILE A 342 37.16 55.21 -30.17
CA ILE A 342 36.90 56.67 -30.11
C ILE A 342 38.20 57.40 -29.86
#